data_bec3dcc3a47d4c60e7dacf171fea3afd
#
_entry.id   bec3dcc3a47d4c60e7dacf171fea3afd
#
_cell.length_a   1.000
_cell.length_b   1.000
_cell.length_c   1.000
_cell.angle_alpha   90.00
_cell.angle_beta   90.00
_cell.angle_gamma   90.00
#
_symmetry.space_group_name_H-M   'P 1'
#
loop_
_entity.id
_entity.type
_entity.pdbx_description
1 polymer ?
#
loop_
_entity_poly.entity_id
_entity_poly.type
_entity_poly.pdbx_seq_one_letter_code
_entity_poly.pdbx_strand_id
1 'polypeptide(L)'
;MSESAKKDDGGGRVTLVRGDITEQDVDAVVNAANSSLLGGGGVDGAIHRRGGPRILEECRALRASRYGRGLPTGQAVATTAGELPARWVVHTVGPVYAKSEDRSALLASCYRESLAVAAGLGARTVAFPAISTGVYGWPLDDGARIAVRTVREALAAGTGPFDEVRFVVFDERAREAFAAALEE
;
A
#
# COMPACT_ATOMS: atom_id res chain seq x y z
N MET A 1 1.34 -10.89 -18.24
CA MET A 1 0.16 -10.22 -18.78
C MET A 1 -0.56 -9.46 -17.69
N SER A 2 -0.80 -8.20 -17.90
CA SER A 2 -1.56 -7.40 -16.95
C SER A 2 -3.05 -7.52 -17.26
N GLU A 3 -3.83 -7.90 -16.26
CA GLU A 3 -5.27 -7.93 -16.35
C GLU A 3 -5.81 -6.84 -15.44
N SER A 4 -6.57 -5.90 -15.98
CA SER A 4 -7.11 -4.80 -15.20
C SER A 4 -8.62 -4.88 -15.12
N ALA A 5 -9.14 -4.96 -13.90
CA ALA A 5 -10.56 -4.74 -13.65
C ALA A 5 -10.76 -3.25 -13.36
N LYS A 6 -11.68 -2.64 -14.09
CA LYS A 6 -11.98 -1.20 -13.95
C LYS A 6 -13.36 -1.03 -13.35
N LYS A 7 -13.44 -0.30 -12.25
CA LYS A 7 -14.71 0.11 -11.69
C LYS A 7 -14.61 1.58 -11.30
N ASP A 8 -15.59 2.35 -11.72
CA ASP A 8 -15.62 3.79 -11.47
C ASP A 8 -16.33 4.04 -10.13
N ASP A 9 -15.59 4.48 -9.13
CA ASP A 9 -16.09 4.71 -7.77
C ASP A 9 -16.11 6.22 -7.42
N GLY A 10 -16.77 7.00 -8.24
CA GLY A 10 -17.13 8.38 -7.91
C GLY A 10 -16.00 9.41 -7.78
N GLY A 11 -14.74 9.02 -7.87
CA GLY A 11 -13.61 9.93 -7.70
C GLY A 11 -12.30 9.41 -8.26
N GLY A 12 -12.33 8.28 -8.98
CA GLY A 12 -11.14 7.69 -9.57
C GLY A 12 -11.37 6.23 -9.92
N ARG A 13 -10.45 5.66 -10.70
CA ARG A 13 -10.52 4.25 -11.08
C ARG A 13 -9.80 3.39 -10.04
N VAL A 14 -10.43 2.30 -9.67
CA VAL A 14 -9.77 1.23 -8.91
C VAL A 14 -9.41 0.12 -9.89
N THR A 15 -8.14 -0.20 -10.00
CA THR A 15 -7.63 -1.16 -10.98
C THR A 15 -6.84 -2.27 -10.29
N LEU A 16 -6.66 -3.39 -11.00
CA LEU A 16 -5.91 -4.54 -10.50
C LEU A 16 -4.90 -4.97 -11.56
N VAL A 17 -3.65 -5.14 -11.14
CA VAL A 17 -2.55 -5.57 -12.00
C VAL A 17 -1.80 -6.70 -11.31
N ARG A 18 -1.53 -7.77 -12.04
CA ARG A 18 -0.55 -8.78 -11.61
C ARG A 18 0.80 -8.36 -12.16
N GLY A 19 1.76 -8.07 -11.28
CA GLY A 19 3.07 -7.58 -11.71
C GLY A 19 3.99 -7.24 -10.56
N ASP A 20 5.00 -6.45 -10.87
CA ASP A 20 6.02 -5.98 -9.93
C ASP A 20 5.68 -4.55 -9.50
N ILE A 21 5.45 -4.36 -8.20
CA ILE A 21 5.10 -3.05 -7.66
C ILE A 21 6.22 -2.01 -7.83
N THR A 22 7.48 -2.47 -7.92
CA THR A 22 8.63 -1.56 -8.10
C THR A 22 8.77 -1.02 -9.52
N GLU A 23 7.99 -1.54 -10.45
CA GLU A 23 8.01 -1.11 -11.87
C GLU A 23 6.81 -0.24 -12.24
N GLN A 24 5.96 0.10 -11.30
CA GLN A 24 4.74 0.84 -11.59
C GLN A 24 5.03 2.33 -11.78
N ASP A 25 4.60 2.86 -12.92
CA ASP A 25 4.66 4.29 -13.23
C ASP A 25 3.45 4.98 -12.61
N VAL A 26 3.58 5.36 -11.36
CA VAL A 26 2.55 6.03 -10.56
C VAL A 26 3.19 7.15 -9.74
N ASP A 27 2.39 8.06 -9.19
CA ASP A 27 2.93 9.12 -8.34
C ASP A 27 3.41 8.58 -7.00
N ALA A 28 2.64 7.71 -6.36
CA ALA A 28 2.99 7.14 -5.06
C ALA A 28 2.90 5.61 -5.08
N VAL A 29 3.93 4.95 -4.58
CA VAL A 29 3.97 3.51 -4.36
C VAL A 29 3.87 3.28 -2.85
N VAL A 30 2.92 2.45 -2.44
CA VAL A 30 2.77 2.09 -1.02
C VAL A 30 3.66 0.89 -0.70
N ASN A 31 4.42 1.02 0.37
CA ASN A 31 5.30 -0.02 0.89
C ASN A 31 4.67 -0.68 2.12
N ALA A 32 4.64 -2.00 2.13
CA ALA A 32 4.30 -2.78 3.32
C ALA A 32 5.55 -2.89 4.20
N ALA A 33 5.76 -1.87 5.02
CA ALA A 33 6.95 -1.72 5.86
C ALA A 33 6.78 -2.44 7.19
N ASN A 34 7.90 -2.63 7.91
CA ASN A 34 7.84 -2.93 9.33
C ASN A 34 7.97 -1.64 10.15
N SER A 35 7.71 -1.70 11.46
CA SER A 35 7.70 -0.52 12.33
C SER A 35 9.06 0.18 12.39
N SER A 36 10.16 -0.54 12.16
CA SER A 36 11.49 0.05 12.19
C SER A 36 11.74 1.02 11.04
N LEU A 37 11.04 0.90 9.91
CA LEU A 37 11.27 1.63 8.65
C LEU A 37 12.66 1.38 8.05
N LEU A 38 13.42 0.44 8.54
CA LEU A 38 14.82 0.23 8.15
C LEU A 38 15.01 -0.89 7.12
N GLY A 39 13.93 -1.30 6.47
CA GLY A 39 13.96 -2.34 5.45
C GLY A 39 13.62 -3.71 6.02
N GLY A 40 13.48 -4.68 5.15
CA GLY A 40 13.11 -6.05 5.49
C GLY A 40 13.03 -6.90 4.23
N GLY A 41 12.20 -7.95 4.28
CA GLY A 41 11.98 -8.85 3.15
C GLY A 41 10.76 -8.47 2.32
N GLY A 42 10.40 -9.33 1.37
CA GLY A 42 9.21 -9.16 0.54
C GLY A 42 9.19 -7.85 -0.22
N VAL A 43 8.03 -7.20 -0.24
CA VAL A 43 7.82 -5.90 -0.92
C VAL A 43 8.77 -4.84 -0.40
N ASP A 44 8.94 -4.77 0.93
CA ASP A 44 9.84 -3.80 1.58
C ASP A 44 11.28 -3.93 1.06
N GLY A 45 11.80 -5.16 1.04
CA GLY A 45 13.13 -5.43 0.50
C GLY A 45 13.26 -5.06 -0.98
N ALA A 46 12.25 -5.39 -1.78
CA ALA A 46 12.24 -5.07 -3.21
C ALA A 46 12.25 -3.57 -3.45
N ILE A 47 11.46 -2.81 -2.72
CA ILE A 47 11.39 -1.35 -2.84
C ILE A 47 12.72 -0.71 -2.47
N HIS A 48 13.34 -1.13 -1.37
CA HIS A 48 14.66 -0.59 -0.99
C HIS A 48 15.75 -0.95 -1.99
N ARG A 49 15.77 -2.17 -2.52
CA ARG A 49 16.79 -2.57 -3.51
C ARG A 49 16.65 -1.78 -4.82
N ARG A 50 15.42 -1.68 -5.35
CA ARG A 50 15.19 -0.99 -6.63
C ARG A 50 15.24 0.52 -6.49
N GLY A 51 14.79 1.04 -5.37
CA GLY A 51 14.76 2.48 -5.12
C GLY A 51 16.12 3.08 -4.75
N GLY A 52 17.05 2.26 -4.28
CA GLY A 52 18.37 2.71 -3.89
C GLY A 52 18.43 3.30 -2.48
N PRO A 53 19.61 3.80 -2.06
CA PRO A 53 19.87 4.13 -0.64
C PRO A 53 19.14 5.37 -0.12
N ARG A 54 18.65 6.24 -1.00
CA ARG A 54 18.01 7.50 -0.57
C ARG A 54 16.73 7.26 0.23
N ILE A 55 15.98 6.21 -0.11
CA ILE A 55 14.77 5.83 0.64
C ILE A 55 15.14 5.52 2.09
N LEU A 56 16.16 4.68 2.29
CA LEU A 56 16.61 4.30 3.62
C LEU A 56 17.16 5.50 4.40
N GLU A 57 17.86 6.40 3.75
CA GLU A 57 18.35 7.62 4.39
C GLU A 57 17.22 8.45 4.96
N GLU A 58 16.14 8.65 4.21
CA GLU A 58 14.97 9.39 4.69
C GLU A 58 14.22 8.62 5.80
N CYS A 59 14.15 7.30 5.70
CA CYS A 59 13.57 6.48 6.76
C CYS A 59 14.37 6.61 8.06
N ARG A 60 15.69 6.63 7.98
CA ARG A 60 16.56 6.85 9.15
C ARG A 60 16.34 8.23 9.77
N ALA A 61 16.17 9.26 8.93
CA ALA A 61 15.88 10.61 9.42
C ALA A 61 14.52 10.65 10.16
N LEU A 62 13.51 9.95 9.66
CA LEU A 62 12.22 9.83 10.35
C LEU A 62 12.37 9.11 11.70
N ARG A 63 13.16 8.05 11.77
CA ARG A 63 13.44 7.33 13.01
C ARG A 63 14.24 8.17 14.01
N ALA A 64 15.09 9.05 13.53
CA ALA A 64 15.89 9.95 14.38
C ALA A 64 15.10 11.16 14.89
N SER A 65 13.89 11.39 14.39
CA SER A 65 13.07 12.55 14.71
C SER A 65 11.65 12.15 15.15
N ARG A 66 10.69 12.21 14.24
CA ARG A 66 9.26 12.04 14.50
C ARG A 66 8.87 10.63 14.99
N TYR A 67 9.59 9.61 14.51
CA TYR A 67 9.24 8.22 14.77
C TYR A 67 10.35 7.47 15.51
N GLY A 68 10.83 8.06 16.60
CA GLY A 68 11.91 7.48 17.41
C GLY A 68 11.63 6.06 17.92
N ARG A 69 10.35 5.72 18.12
CA ARG A 69 9.91 4.37 18.55
C ARG A 69 9.42 3.51 17.38
N GLY A 70 9.57 3.98 16.15
CA GLY A 70 9.06 3.33 14.95
C GLY A 70 7.71 3.89 14.52
N LEU A 71 7.29 3.49 13.31
CA LEU A 71 5.99 3.84 12.77
C LEU A 71 4.94 2.89 13.37
N PRO A 72 3.92 3.40 14.06
CA PRO A 72 2.88 2.53 14.62
C PRO A 72 2.09 1.79 13.55
N THR A 73 1.63 0.58 13.87
CA THR A 73 0.77 -0.22 13.00
C THR A 73 -0.47 0.59 12.59
N GLY A 74 -0.80 0.55 11.32
CA GLY A 74 -1.96 1.26 10.75
C GLY A 74 -1.69 2.70 10.35
N GLN A 75 -0.54 3.25 10.67
CA GLN A 75 -0.13 4.60 10.25
C GLN A 75 0.67 4.56 8.96
N ALA A 76 0.84 5.72 8.33
CA ALA A 76 1.57 5.86 7.08
C ALA A 76 2.43 7.13 7.09
N VAL A 77 3.57 7.07 6.39
CA VAL A 77 4.48 8.21 6.24
C VAL A 77 5.19 8.13 4.88
N ALA A 78 5.44 9.27 4.27
CA ALA A 78 6.07 9.33 2.95
C ALA A 78 7.56 9.62 3.00
N THR A 79 8.27 9.07 2.02
CA THR A 79 9.66 9.41 1.71
C THR A 79 9.80 9.62 0.21
N THR A 80 11.01 10.02 -0.24
CA THR A 80 11.37 9.93 -1.65
C THR A 80 11.19 8.50 -2.17
N ALA A 81 10.94 8.36 -3.46
CA ALA A 81 10.94 7.06 -4.14
C ALA A 81 12.33 6.69 -4.68
N GLY A 82 13.32 7.56 -4.54
CA GLY A 82 14.67 7.31 -5.06
C GLY A 82 14.66 7.04 -6.55
N GLU A 83 15.15 5.87 -6.96
CA GLU A 83 15.27 5.48 -8.37
C GLU A 83 14.03 4.75 -8.93
N LEU A 84 12.96 4.58 -8.13
CA LEU A 84 11.71 4.01 -8.63
C LEU A 84 11.04 4.94 -9.64
N PRO A 85 10.25 4.42 -10.60
CA PRO A 85 9.47 5.25 -11.52
C PRO A 85 8.22 5.85 -10.85
N ALA A 86 8.41 6.41 -9.67
CA ALA A 86 7.40 7.05 -8.84
C ALA A 86 8.03 8.27 -8.17
N ARG A 87 7.19 9.16 -7.64
CA ARG A 87 7.67 10.36 -6.94
C ARG A 87 7.87 10.12 -5.46
N TRP A 88 7.03 9.30 -4.85
CA TRP A 88 7.06 9.03 -3.41
C TRP A 88 6.86 7.56 -3.11
N VAL A 89 7.42 7.12 -1.99
CA VAL A 89 7.01 5.89 -1.33
C VAL A 89 6.22 6.27 -0.08
N VAL A 90 5.04 5.69 0.06
CA VAL A 90 4.23 5.81 1.28
C VAL A 90 4.40 4.51 2.06
N HIS A 91 5.07 4.60 3.21
CA HIS A 91 5.31 3.44 4.06
C HIS A 91 4.16 3.27 5.04
N THR A 92 3.61 2.08 5.14
CA THR A 92 2.58 1.74 6.13
C THR A 92 2.90 0.40 6.77
N VAL A 93 2.58 0.25 8.05
CA VAL A 93 2.88 -0.96 8.81
C VAL A 93 1.60 -1.76 8.99
N GLY A 94 1.50 -2.87 8.27
CA GLY A 94 0.36 -3.77 8.37
C GLY A 94 0.36 -4.56 9.67
N PRO A 95 -0.83 -4.95 10.18
CA PRO A 95 -0.91 -5.81 11.35
C PRO A 95 -0.54 -7.26 11.01
N VAL A 96 0.03 -7.97 11.98
CA VAL A 96 0.18 -9.42 11.93
C VAL A 96 -1.20 -10.02 12.21
N TYR A 97 -1.61 -10.99 11.41
CA TYR A 97 -2.89 -11.68 11.63
C TYR A 97 -2.89 -12.44 12.94
N ALA A 98 -3.96 -12.35 13.70
CA ALA A 98 -4.15 -13.10 14.94
C ALA A 98 -5.57 -13.64 14.98
N LYS A 99 -5.71 -14.96 15.27
CA LYS A 99 -7.04 -15.59 15.41
C LYS A 99 -7.74 -15.16 16.68
N SER A 100 -6.96 -14.80 17.72
CA SER A 100 -7.47 -14.43 19.05
C SER A 100 -7.89 -12.98 19.16
N GLU A 101 -7.61 -12.16 18.16
CA GLU A 101 -7.87 -10.72 18.20
C GLU A 101 -8.21 -10.25 16.79
N ASP A 102 -9.26 -9.45 16.68
CA ASP A 102 -9.65 -8.84 15.41
C ASP A 102 -8.86 -7.56 15.17
N ARG A 103 -7.94 -7.59 14.22
CA ARG A 103 -7.10 -6.46 13.82
C ARG A 103 -7.52 -5.87 12.47
N SER A 104 -8.74 -6.15 12.02
CA SER A 104 -9.25 -5.66 10.72
C SER A 104 -9.24 -4.14 10.62
N ALA A 105 -9.54 -3.44 11.72
CA ALA A 105 -9.50 -1.98 11.75
C ALA A 105 -8.08 -1.43 11.50
N LEU A 106 -7.05 -2.13 11.97
CA LEU A 106 -5.66 -1.74 11.72
C LEU A 106 -5.28 -1.96 10.25
N LEU A 107 -5.72 -3.07 9.66
CA LEU A 107 -5.47 -3.31 8.23
C LEU A 107 -6.19 -2.27 7.37
N ALA A 108 -7.45 -1.97 7.65
CA ALA A 108 -8.18 -0.92 6.97
C ALA A 108 -7.49 0.44 7.12
N SER A 109 -6.98 0.74 8.30
CA SER A 109 -6.24 1.98 8.57
C SER A 109 -5.02 2.14 7.66
N CYS A 110 -4.30 1.04 7.36
CA CYS A 110 -3.16 1.09 6.45
C CYS A 110 -3.55 1.65 5.09
N TYR A 111 -4.65 1.17 4.52
CA TYR A 111 -5.13 1.64 3.23
C TYR A 111 -5.65 3.07 3.30
N ARG A 112 -6.44 3.39 4.31
CA ARG A 112 -7.02 4.73 4.48
C ARG A 112 -5.96 5.80 4.74
N GLU A 113 -5.03 5.54 5.66
CA GLU A 113 -3.97 6.50 6.00
C GLU A 113 -2.98 6.68 4.86
N SER A 114 -2.68 5.61 4.11
CA SER A 114 -1.83 5.72 2.93
C SER A 114 -2.44 6.62 1.86
N LEU A 115 -3.75 6.50 1.63
CA LEU A 115 -4.44 7.39 0.69
C LEU A 115 -4.46 8.84 1.20
N ALA A 116 -4.66 9.04 2.50
CA ALA A 116 -4.63 10.39 3.08
C ALA A 116 -3.26 11.05 2.91
N VAL A 117 -2.18 10.31 3.16
CA VAL A 117 -0.81 10.81 2.95
C VAL A 117 -0.57 11.14 1.48
N ALA A 118 -0.94 10.22 0.57
CA ALA A 118 -0.79 10.43 -0.86
C ALA A 118 -1.58 11.65 -1.35
N ALA A 119 -2.80 11.81 -0.88
CA ALA A 119 -3.64 12.97 -1.22
C ALA A 119 -2.99 14.28 -0.75
N GLY A 120 -2.44 14.30 0.45
CA GLY A 120 -1.74 15.47 1.00
C GLY A 120 -0.50 15.86 0.21
N LEU A 121 0.12 14.91 -0.51
CA LEU A 121 1.25 15.15 -1.39
C LEU A 121 0.82 15.62 -2.79
N GLY A 122 -0.45 15.56 -3.12
CA GLY A 122 -0.94 15.85 -4.45
C GLY A 122 -0.81 14.70 -5.43
N ALA A 123 -0.59 13.46 -4.95
CA ALA A 123 -0.51 12.29 -5.80
C ALA A 123 -1.86 12.03 -6.49
N ARG A 124 -1.83 11.75 -7.79
CA ARG A 124 -3.02 11.45 -8.58
C ARG A 124 -3.16 9.94 -8.86
N THR A 125 -2.06 9.22 -8.79
CA THR A 125 -2.01 7.77 -9.02
C THR A 125 -1.27 7.10 -7.88
N VAL A 126 -1.83 6.01 -7.36
CA VAL A 126 -1.29 5.28 -6.20
C VAL A 126 -1.31 3.79 -6.50
N ALA A 127 -0.23 3.09 -6.18
CA ALA A 127 -0.15 1.63 -6.28
C ALA A 127 -0.01 1.02 -4.89
N PHE A 128 -0.85 0.04 -4.60
CA PHE A 128 -0.87 -0.70 -3.33
C PHE A 128 -0.45 -2.15 -3.51
N PRO A 129 0.35 -2.69 -2.58
CA PRO A 129 0.52 -4.15 -2.48
C PRO A 129 -0.63 -4.76 -1.66
N ALA A 130 -0.69 -6.09 -1.61
CA ALA A 130 -1.62 -6.80 -0.74
C ALA A 130 -1.08 -6.82 0.70
N ILE A 131 -1.35 -5.79 1.46
CA ILE A 131 -0.80 -5.56 2.80
C ILE A 131 -1.18 -6.70 3.75
N SER A 132 -0.22 -7.16 4.56
CA SER A 132 -0.35 -8.21 5.60
C SER A 132 -0.62 -9.63 5.09
N THR A 133 -0.77 -9.86 3.78
CA THR A 133 -1.15 -11.18 3.25
C THR A 133 0.03 -12.11 2.99
N GLY A 134 1.26 -11.62 3.13
CA GLY A 134 2.47 -12.43 3.04
C GLY A 134 2.82 -13.06 4.39
N VAL A 135 4.04 -12.77 4.88
CA VAL A 135 4.54 -13.34 6.13
C VAL A 135 3.69 -13.01 7.37
N TYR A 136 2.92 -11.90 7.33
CA TYR A 136 2.03 -11.55 8.43
C TYR A 136 0.75 -12.41 8.48
N GLY A 137 0.54 -13.26 7.49
CA GLY A 137 -0.42 -14.35 7.54
C GLY A 137 -1.88 -13.98 7.42
N TRP A 138 -2.22 -12.77 7.01
CA TRP A 138 -3.63 -12.41 6.82
C TRP A 138 -4.26 -13.25 5.72
N PRO A 139 -5.45 -13.85 5.96
CA PRO A 139 -6.15 -14.60 4.92
C PRO A 139 -6.37 -13.74 3.68
N LEU A 140 -5.96 -14.25 2.54
CA LEU A 140 -5.90 -13.47 1.31
C LEU A 140 -7.26 -12.91 0.88
N ASP A 141 -8.32 -13.75 0.93
CA ASP A 141 -9.66 -13.31 0.54
C ASP A 141 -10.20 -12.21 1.44
N ASP A 142 -9.99 -12.34 2.74
CA ASP A 142 -10.42 -11.34 3.71
C ASP A 142 -9.61 -10.04 3.56
N GLY A 143 -8.30 -10.16 3.41
CA GLY A 143 -7.42 -9.01 3.18
C GLY A 143 -7.79 -8.24 1.92
N ALA A 144 -8.12 -8.95 0.84
CA ALA A 144 -8.55 -8.34 -0.41
C ALA A 144 -9.87 -7.58 -0.23
N ARG A 145 -10.83 -8.15 0.49
CA ARG A 145 -12.12 -7.47 0.77
C ARG A 145 -11.92 -6.20 1.58
N ILE A 146 -11.10 -6.26 2.61
CA ILE A 146 -10.78 -5.08 3.44
C ILE A 146 -10.12 -3.99 2.59
N ALA A 147 -9.15 -4.35 1.75
CA ALA A 147 -8.45 -3.42 0.88
C ALA A 147 -9.40 -2.70 -0.07
N VAL A 148 -10.21 -3.45 -0.80
CA VAL A 148 -11.13 -2.92 -1.80
C VAL A 148 -12.20 -2.05 -1.14
N ARG A 149 -12.82 -2.55 -0.07
CA ARG A 149 -13.84 -1.79 0.66
C ARG A 149 -13.29 -0.47 1.19
N THR A 150 -12.13 -0.49 1.82
CA THR A 150 -11.54 0.70 2.43
C THR A 150 -11.17 1.74 1.39
N VAL A 151 -10.57 1.32 0.26
CA VAL A 151 -10.23 2.24 -0.84
C VAL A 151 -11.51 2.86 -1.40
N ARG A 152 -12.53 2.07 -1.67
CA ARG A 152 -13.81 2.59 -2.18
C ARG A 152 -14.46 3.58 -1.22
N GLU A 153 -14.45 3.28 0.07
CA GLU A 153 -14.97 4.17 1.10
C GLU A 153 -14.21 5.51 1.14
N ALA A 154 -12.88 5.46 1.07
CA ALA A 154 -12.05 6.66 1.06
C ALA A 154 -12.34 7.54 -0.16
N LEU A 155 -12.43 6.93 -1.35
CA LEU A 155 -12.74 7.66 -2.57
C LEU A 155 -14.16 8.28 -2.51
N ALA A 156 -15.13 7.53 -2.02
CA ALA A 156 -16.50 8.03 -1.85
C ALA A 156 -16.58 9.16 -0.82
N ALA A 157 -15.72 9.15 0.18
CA ALA A 157 -15.65 10.22 1.18
C ALA A 157 -14.89 11.46 0.70
N GLY A 158 -14.35 11.44 -0.53
CA GLY A 158 -13.67 12.59 -1.13
C GLY A 158 -12.17 12.65 -0.90
N THR A 159 -11.56 11.58 -0.40
CA THR A 159 -10.09 11.52 -0.30
C THR A 159 -9.49 11.57 -1.72
N GLY A 160 -8.61 12.51 -1.94
CA GLY A 160 -8.03 12.72 -3.26
C GLY A 160 -8.11 14.18 -3.68
N PRO A 161 -8.28 14.44 -4.98
CA PRO A 161 -8.73 13.53 -6.05
C PRO A 161 -7.63 12.59 -6.54
N PHE A 162 -8.01 11.36 -6.88
CA PHE A 162 -7.13 10.38 -7.53
C PHE A 162 -7.67 10.01 -8.91
N ASP A 163 -6.78 9.90 -9.89
CA ASP A 163 -7.14 9.40 -11.21
C ASP A 163 -7.20 7.88 -11.21
N GLU A 164 -6.32 7.24 -10.43
CA GLU A 164 -6.26 5.79 -10.34
C GLU A 164 -5.70 5.35 -9.00
N VAL A 165 -6.34 4.36 -8.39
CA VAL A 165 -5.78 3.57 -7.28
C VAL A 165 -5.62 2.13 -7.79
N ARG A 166 -4.40 1.66 -7.84
CA ARG A 166 -4.02 0.39 -8.47
C ARG A 166 -3.58 -0.61 -7.42
N PHE A 167 -4.26 -1.76 -7.35
CA PHE A 167 -3.74 -2.88 -6.59
C PHE A 167 -2.77 -3.68 -7.46
N VAL A 168 -1.55 -3.88 -6.98
CA VAL A 168 -0.52 -4.63 -7.68
C VAL A 168 -0.21 -5.87 -6.88
N VAL A 169 -0.54 -7.02 -7.43
CA VAL A 169 -0.39 -8.31 -6.78
C VAL A 169 0.64 -9.17 -7.51
N PHE A 170 1.34 -10.01 -6.74
CA PHE A 170 2.49 -10.73 -7.25
C PHE A 170 2.13 -12.01 -7.99
N ASP A 171 1.10 -12.74 -7.54
CA ASP A 171 0.76 -14.05 -8.07
C ASP A 171 -0.72 -14.18 -8.44
N GLU A 172 -1.06 -15.31 -9.09
CA GLU A 172 -2.41 -15.57 -9.57
C GLU A 172 -3.41 -15.74 -8.43
N ARG A 173 -3.01 -16.35 -7.31
CA ARG A 173 -3.88 -16.49 -6.15
C ARG A 173 -4.34 -15.14 -5.62
N ALA A 174 -3.40 -14.20 -5.49
CA ALA A 174 -3.72 -12.84 -5.05
C ALA A 174 -4.58 -12.12 -6.08
N ARG A 175 -4.28 -12.27 -7.37
CA ARG A 175 -5.09 -11.67 -8.43
C ARG A 175 -6.54 -12.15 -8.36
N GLU A 176 -6.76 -13.46 -8.20
CA GLU A 176 -8.11 -14.03 -8.09
C GLU A 176 -8.86 -13.48 -6.87
N ALA A 177 -8.18 -13.37 -5.72
CA ALA A 177 -8.80 -12.84 -4.50
C ALA A 177 -9.21 -11.38 -4.66
N PHE A 178 -8.34 -10.55 -5.24
CA PHE A 178 -8.65 -9.13 -5.46
C PHE A 178 -9.70 -8.94 -6.56
N ALA A 179 -9.65 -9.76 -7.63
CA ALA A 179 -10.68 -9.71 -8.66
C ALA A 179 -12.06 -10.05 -8.08
N ALA A 180 -12.15 -11.07 -7.24
CA ALA A 180 -13.40 -11.44 -6.57
C ALA A 180 -13.90 -10.31 -5.65
N ALA A 181 -13.01 -9.68 -4.90
CA ALA A 181 -13.36 -8.55 -4.03
C ALA A 181 -13.88 -7.35 -4.83
N LEU A 182 -13.31 -7.09 -6.00
CA LEU A 182 -13.74 -6.00 -6.88
C LEU A 182 -15.11 -6.25 -7.51
N GLU A 183 -15.52 -7.53 -7.65
CA GLU A 183 -16.83 -7.91 -8.19
C GLU A 183 -17.97 -7.75 -7.17
N GLU A 184 -17.68 -7.66 -5.89
CA GLU A 184 -18.68 -7.52 -4.81
C GLU A 184 -19.37 -6.16 -4.79
#